data_547ad709162029e8cb8cae0b6f93c2be
#
_entry.id   547ad709162029e8cb8cae0b6f93c2be
#
_cell.length_a   1.000
_cell.length_b   1.000
_cell.length_c   1.000
_cell.angle_alpha   90.00
_cell.angle_beta   90.00
_cell.angle_gamma   90.00
#
_symmetry.space_group_name_H-M   'P 1'
#
loop_
_entity.id
_entity.type
_entity.pdbx_description
1 polymer ?
#
loop_
_entity_poly.entity_id
_entity_poly.type
_entity_poly.pdbx_seq_one_letter_code
_entity_poly.pdbx_strand_id
1 'polypeptide(L)'
;MENLVNRFLHYVSFDTQSDELTHMTPSTPGQMFFARELEKELHHIGLTGISLDENGYLMATLPANCDKNLPTIGFIAHLDTSPDCSGHKVSPRIAKNYDGKDIVLCAENNVVLDPEEFPELLHYTGQDIIVTDGKTLLGADDKAGVAEIISAMEYLISHPEIKHGKIRIAFTPDEEIGQGADKFDVKRFNADWAYTMDGGEIGELEYENFNAAVARITLKGRNVHPGYAKHKMINSLRVAIQYAIMLPRWETPEHTEGYEGFYHLISCEGSVEETTLSYIIRDHDRDRFERRKKEFEHLVHKINKEFPDCASLDIKDQYYNMREKIEPVMYIVDLAEEAMKNVGVTPVVVPVRGGTDGARLSFEGLPCPNIFAGGHNFHGRYEFVPIPSMIKARDVIVEIARLVAEK
;
A
#
# COMPACT_ATOMS: atom_id res chain seq x y z
N MET A 1 -10.63 -2.47 -23.90
CA MET A 1 -10.81 -3.66 -23.03
C MET A 1 -9.66 -4.66 -23.21
N GLU A 2 -9.50 -5.22 -24.37
CA GLU A 2 -8.48 -6.26 -24.65
C GLU A 2 -7.05 -5.77 -24.36
N ASN A 3 -6.74 -4.51 -24.66
CA ASN A 3 -5.42 -3.92 -24.44
C ASN A 3 -5.06 -3.80 -22.95
N LEU A 4 -6.00 -3.39 -22.09
CA LEU A 4 -5.77 -3.28 -20.63
C LEU A 4 -5.48 -4.64 -20.01
N VAL A 5 -6.29 -5.65 -20.32
CA VAL A 5 -6.13 -7.02 -19.81
C VAL A 5 -4.80 -7.63 -20.27
N ASN A 6 -4.48 -7.51 -21.57
CA ASN A 6 -3.22 -8.02 -22.10
C ASN A 6 -2.01 -7.33 -21.49
N ARG A 7 -2.11 -6.02 -21.26
CA ARG A 7 -1.08 -5.21 -20.57
C ARG A 7 -0.86 -5.75 -19.16
N PHE A 8 -1.92 -5.89 -18.37
CA PHE A 8 -1.84 -6.43 -17.03
C PHE A 8 -1.23 -7.83 -16.98
N LEU A 9 -1.74 -8.77 -17.83
CA LEU A 9 -1.21 -10.13 -17.93
C LEU A 9 0.28 -10.14 -18.32
N HIS A 10 0.73 -9.19 -19.13
CA HIS A 10 2.14 -9.03 -19.45
C HIS A 10 2.92 -8.52 -18.24
N TYR A 11 2.42 -7.51 -17.52
CA TYR A 11 3.12 -6.89 -16.39
C TYR A 11 3.31 -7.85 -15.21
N VAL A 12 2.34 -8.68 -14.89
CA VAL A 12 2.49 -9.67 -13.82
C VAL A 12 3.50 -10.77 -14.12
N SER A 13 3.95 -10.88 -15.38
CA SER A 13 5.02 -11.83 -15.76
C SER A 13 6.42 -11.38 -15.30
N PHE A 14 6.60 -10.10 -14.93
CA PHE A 14 7.85 -9.58 -14.40
C PHE A 14 7.95 -9.89 -12.90
N ASP A 15 9.08 -10.44 -12.50
CA ASP A 15 9.40 -10.64 -11.09
C ASP A 15 9.98 -9.34 -10.52
N THR A 16 9.17 -8.66 -9.72
CA THR A 16 9.49 -7.33 -9.14
C THR A 16 9.37 -7.31 -7.63
N GLN A 17 9.40 -8.49 -6.99
CA GLN A 17 9.31 -8.60 -5.54
C GLN A 17 10.38 -7.71 -4.87
N SER A 18 9.96 -6.90 -3.90
CA SER A 18 10.86 -6.08 -3.08
C SER A 18 11.59 -6.91 -2.02
N ASP A 19 12.69 -6.38 -1.47
CA ASP A 19 13.52 -7.05 -0.48
C ASP A 19 13.96 -6.07 0.62
N GLU A 20 13.40 -6.22 1.83
CA GLU A 20 13.71 -5.39 2.99
C GLU A 20 15.16 -5.49 3.47
N LEU A 21 15.87 -6.56 3.10
CA LEU A 21 17.24 -6.81 3.57
C LEU A 21 18.29 -6.04 2.77
N THR A 22 17.91 -5.49 1.63
CA THR A 22 18.81 -4.66 0.83
C THR A 22 18.71 -3.20 1.27
N HIS A 23 19.81 -2.48 1.19
CA HIS A 23 19.85 -1.03 1.43
C HIS A 23 19.94 -0.26 0.11
N MET A 24 19.48 -0.87 -0.97
CA MET A 24 19.47 -0.30 -2.33
C MET A 24 18.08 0.18 -2.68
N THR A 25 17.97 1.12 -3.62
CA THR A 25 16.72 1.52 -4.25
C THR A 25 16.93 1.53 -5.76
N PRO A 26 16.16 0.77 -6.55
CA PRO A 26 15.18 -0.21 -6.08
C PRO A 26 15.85 -1.38 -5.35
N SER A 27 15.14 -1.99 -4.41
CA SER A 27 15.65 -3.09 -3.58
C SER A 27 15.99 -4.33 -4.38
N THR A 28 15.36 -4.52 -5.54
CA THR A 28 15.64 -5.65 -6.45
C THR A 28 15.81 -5.19 -7.89
N PRO A 29 16.69 -5.88 -8.66
CA PRO A 29 16.92 -5.55 -10.07
C PRO A 29 15.68 -5.71 -10.97
N GLY A 30 14.74 -6.57 -10.60
CA GLY A 30 13.50 -6.83 -11.36
C GLY A 30 12.66 -5.58 -11.53
N GLN A 31 12.58 -4.75 -10.51
CA GLN A 31 11.85 -3.47 -10.58
C GLN A 31 12.44 -2.52 -11.61
N MET A 32 13.77 -2.35 -11.62
CA MET A 32 14.45 -1.53 -12.63
C MET A 32 14.26 -2.09 -14.06
N PHE A 33 14.25 -3.42 -14.19
CA PHE A 33 14.00 -4.05 -15.49
C PHE A 33 12.58 -3.77 -15.96
N PHE A 34 11.60 -3.91 -15.10
CA PHE A 34 10.20 -3.60 -15.41
C PHE A 34 10.01 -2.12 -15.73
N ALA A 35 10.60 -1.20 -14.96
CA ALA A 35 10.57 0.23 -15.24
C ALA A 35 11.10 0.57 -16.64
N ARG A 36 12.17 -0.09 -17.09
CA ARG A 36 12.72 0.10 -18.45
C ARG A 36 11.79 -0.42 -19.54
N GLU A 37 11.06 -1.49 -19.30
CA GLU A 37 10.05 -1.97 -20.27
C GLU A 37 8.87 -0.99 -20.35
N LEU A 38 8.40 -0.47 -19.20
CA LEU A 38 7.40 0.60 -19.17
C LEU A 38 7.89 1.87 -19.86
N GLU A 39 9.14 2.30 -19.66
CA GLU A 39 9.72 3.46 -20.33
C GLU A 39 9.60 3.35 -21.87
N LYS A 40 9.90 2.17 -22.43
CA LYS A 40 9.74 1.90 -23.88
C LYS A 40 8.28 2.01 -24.31
N GLU A 41 7.35 1.46 -23.50
CA GLU A 41 5.92 1.52 -23.79
C GLU A 41 5.40 2.97 -23.75
N LEU A 42 5.81 3.77 -22.74
CA LEU A 42 5.43 5.18 -22.65
C LEU A 42 5.91 5.99 -23.86
N HIS A 43 7.10 5.70 -24.39
CA HIS A 43 7.57 6.27 -25.64
C HIS A 43 6.70 5.83 -26.84
N HIS A 44 6.32 4.56 -26.88
CA HIS A 44 5.54 4.00 -27.98
C HIS A 44 4.12 4.61 -28.07
N ILE A 45 3.47 4.83 -26.92
CA ILE A 45 2.13 5.45 -26.87
C ILE A 45 2.18 6.98 -27.06
N GLY A 46 3.37 7.59 -27.06
CA GLY A 46 3.55 9.00 -27.41
C GLY A 46 3.53 9.97 -26.21
N LEU A 47 3.79 9.51 -25.00
CA LEU A 47 3.99 10.41 -23.86
C LEU A 47 5.31 11.20 -24.00
N THR A 48 5.37 12.32 -23.31
CA THR A 48 6.52 13.25 -23.35
C THR A 48 7.15 13.39 -21.96
N GLY A 49 8.35 14.00 -21.89
CA GLY A 49 9.04 14.26 -20.63
C GLY A 49 9.27 12.97 -19.82
N ILE A 50 9.45 11.85 -20.53
CA ILE A 50 9.71 10.54 -19.92
C ILE A 50 11.09 10.55 -19.30
N SER A 51 11.19 10.06 -18.08
CA SER A 51 12.45 9.99 -17.35
C SER A 51 12.45 8.85 -16.36
N LEU A 52 13.39 7.96 -16.50
CA LEU A 52 13.72 6.92 -15.52
C LEU A 52 15.03 7.30 -14.83
N ASP A 53 15.02 7.39 -13.51
CA ASP A 53 16.21 7.70 -12.75
C ASP A 53 16.94 6.43 -12.26
N GLU A 54 18.09 6.63 -11.62
CA GLU A 54 18.94 5.57 -11.10
C GLU A 54 18.31 4.78 -9.93
N ASN A 55 17.31 5.37 -9.27
CA ASN A 55 16.57 4.76 -8.18
C ASN A 55 15.30 4.03 -8.64
N GLY A 56 15.00 4.01 -9.95
CA GLY A 56 13.86 3.29 -10.50
C GLY A 56 12.56 4.09 -10.60
N TYR A 57 12.56 5.39 -10.26
CA TYR A 57 11.38 6.24 -10.45
C TYR A 57 11.21 6.59 -11.93
N LEU A 58 10.11 6.10 -12.49
CA LEU A 58 9.73 6.39 -13.88
C LEU A 58 8.63 7.44 -13.90
N MET A 59 8.89 8.58 -14.54
CA MET A 59 7.91 9.67 -14.67
C MET A 59 7.68 10.01 -16.13
N ALA A 60 6.44 10.43 -16.45
CA ALA A 60 6.10 10.90 -17.79
C ALA A 60 5.01 11.99 -17.76
N THR A 61 4.75 12.58 -18.91
CA THR A 61 3.76 13.65 -19.10
C THR A 61 2.86 13.35 -20.29
N LEU A 62 1.56 13.46 -20.09
CA LEU A 62 0.59 13.70 -21.16
C LEU A 62 0.35 15.20 -21.24
N PRO A 63 0.77 15.89 -22.34
CA PRO A 63 0.55 17.32 -22.52
C PRO A 63 -0.94 17.65 -22.55
N ALA A 64 -1.31 18.85 -22.07
CA ALA A 64 -2.68 19.35 -22.22
C ALA A 64 -3.12 19.37 -23.68
N ASN A 65 -4.38 19.07 -23.94
CA ASN A 65 -4.99 19.15 -25.28
C ASN A 65 -6.04 20.29 -25.41
N CYS A 66 -5.98 21.27 -24.51
CA CYS A 66 -6.81 22.48 -24.53
C CYS A 66 -5.98 23.71 -24.11
N ASP A 67 -6.49 24.91 -24.47
CA ASP A 67 -5.81 26.17 -24.20
C ASP A 67 -6.13 26.79 -22.83
N LYS A 68 -6.87 26.09 -21.99
CA LYS A 68 -7.21 26.55 -20.64
C LYS A 68 -5.99 26.43 -19.71
N ASN A 69 -5.84 27.39 -18.80
CA ASN A 69 -4.87 27.29 -17.71
C ASN A 69 -5.46 26.40 -16.60
N LEU A 70 -5.18 25.12 -16.66
CA LEU A 70 -5.70 24.10 -15.75
C LEU A 70 -4.60 23.63 -14.80
N PRO A 71 -4.97 23.16 -13.60
CA PRO A 71 -4.02 22.52 -12.71
C PRO A 71 -3.43 21.27 -13.37
N THR A 72 -2.20 20.94 -12.98
CA THR A 72 -1.56 19.68 -13.35
C THR A 72 -1.95 18.60 -12.35
N ILE A 73 -2.57 17.53 -12.82
CA ILE A 73 -2.92 16.39 -11.99
C ILE A 73 -1.94 15.24 -12.17
N GLY A 74 -1.77 14.41 -11.12
CA GLY A 74 -0.90 13.25 -11.16
C GLY A 74 -1.65 11.93 -10.95
N PHE A 75 -1.11 10.84 -11.52
CA PHE A 75 -1.49 9.47 -11.17
C PHE A 75 -0.23 8.67 -10.92
N ILE A 76 -0.24 7.88 -9.85
CA ILE A 76 0.93 7.14 -9.35
C ILE A 76 0.52 5.70 -9.06
N ALA A 77 1.40 4.75 -9.33
CA ALA A 77 1.28 3.34 -8.99
C ALA A 77 2.67 2.78 -8.67
N HIS A 78 2.76 1.68 -7.90
CA HIS A 78 4.07 1.11 -7.60
C HIS A 78 4.42 -0.08 -8.51
N LEU A 79 5.73 -0.33 -8.63
CA LEU A 79 6.32 -1.32 -9.53
C LEU A 79 6.51 -2.68 -8.88
N ASP A 80 6.80 -2.66 -7.57
CA ASP A 80 7.14 -3.85 -6.82
C ASP A 80 5.93 -4.68 -6.44
N THR A 81 6.16 -5.86 -5.95
CA THR A 81 5.19 -6.74 -5.34
C THR A 81 5.68 -7.14 -3.96
N SER A 82 4.74 -7.46 -3.07
CA SER A 82 4.99 -7.79 -1.68
C SER A 82 6.00 -8.95 -1.51
N PRO A 83 6.91 -8.88 -0.52
CA PRO A 83 7.76 -9.99 -0.13
C PRO A 83 7.03 -11.12 0.61
N ASP A 84 5.77 -10.92 1.04
CA ASP A 84 5.02 -11.87 1.86
C ASP A 84 4.70 -13.19 1.13
N CYS A 85 4.52 -13.14 -0.18
CA CYS A 85 4.28 -14.30 -1.03
C CYS A 85 5.10 -14.19 -2.30
N SER A 86 5.58 -15.33 -2.82
CA SER A 86 6.40 -15.34 -4.04
C SER A 86 5.69 -14.69 -5.22
N GLY A 87 6.37 -13.73 -5.86
CA GLY A 87 6.02 -13.14 -7.15
C GLY A 87 6.78 -13.73 -8.34
N HIS A 88 7.52 -14.84 -8.11
CA HIS A 88 8.36 -15.45 -9.15
C HIS A 88 7.55 -16.39 -10.05
N LYS A 89 7.61 -16.15 -11.38
CA LYS A 89 6.90 -16.95 -12.40
C LYS A 89 5.39 -16.99 -12.17
N VAL A 90 4.79 -15.85 -11.93
CA VAL A 90 3.32 -15.72 -11.84
C VAL A 90 2.68 -16.31 -13.09
N SER A 91 1.69 -17.16 -12.88
CA SER A 91 0.95 -17.85 -13.95
C SER A 91 -0.55 -17.50 -13.86
N PRO A 92 -0.94 -16.32 -14.38
CA PRO A 92 -2.31 -15.85 -14.28
C PRO A 92 -3.22 -16.60 -15.23
N ARG A 93 -4.49 -16.74 -14.86
CA ARG A 93 -5.55 -17.23 -15.74
C ARG A 93 -6.86 -16.46 -15.55
N ILE A 94 -7.68 -16.46 -16.56
CA ILE A 94 -9.00 -15.83 -16.51
C ILE A 94 -10.05 -16.92 -16.21
N ALA A 95 -10.71 -16.78 -15.05
CA ALA A 95 -11.95 -17.50 -14.73
C ALA A 95 -13.11 -16.74 -15.40
N LYS A 96 -13.57 -17.27 -16.54
CA LYS A 96 -14.60 -16.61 -17.34
C LYS A 96 -15.99 -16.83 -16.76
N ASN A 97 -16.79 -15.75 -16.79
CA ASN A 97 -18.19 -15.77 -16.38
C ASN A 97 -18.38 -16.51 -15.06
N TYR A 98 -17.71 -16.02 -14.01
CA TYR A 98 -17.68 -16.63 -12.69
C TYR A 98 -19.09 -17.02 -12.22
N ASP A 99 -19.28 -18.27 -11.82
CA ASP A 99 -20.60 -18.84 -11.55
C ASP A 99 -21.02 -18.80 -10.06
N GLY A 100 -20.23 -18.15 -9.21
CA GLY A 100 -20.49 -18.03 -7.77
C GLY A 100 -20.01 -19.24 -6.95
N LYS A 101 -19.20 -20.14 -7.53
CA LYS A 101 -18.66 -21.30 -6.84
C LYS A 101 -17.15 -21.22 -6.66
N ASP A 102 -16.59 -22.24 -6.01
CA ASP A 102 -15.17 -22.41 -5.82
C ASP A 102 -14.37 -22.27 -7.11
N ILE A 103 -13.28 -21.51 -7.05
CA ILE A 103 -12.27 -21.46 -8.10
C ILE A 103 -11.06 -22.25 -7.64
N VAL A 104 -10.87 -23.47 -8.16
CA VAL A 104 -9.68 -24.26 -7.86
C VAL A 104 -8.48 -23.59 -8.50
N LEU A 105 -7.58 -23.04 -7.65
CA LEU A 105 -6.33 -22.41 -8.09
C LEU A 105 -5.24 -23.45 -8.34
N CYS A 106 -5.01 -24.35 -7.37
CA CYS A 106 -4.05 -25.45 -7.47
C CYS A 106 -4.64 -26.74 -6.90
N ALA A 107 -5.02 -27.68 -7.76
CA ALA A 107 -5.59 -28.96 -7.34
C ALA A 107 -4.59 -29.83 -6.55
N GLU A 108 -3.30 -29.80 -6.95
CA GLU A 108 -2.24 -30.59 -6.31
C GLU A 108 -2.04 -30.23 -4.82
N ASN A 109 -2.20 -28.96 -4.48
CA ASN A 109 -2.00 -28.44 -3.15
C ASN A 109 -3.32 -28.10 -2.42
N ASN A 110 -4.45 -28.45 -3.05
CA ASN A 110 -5.80 -28.13 -2.54
C ASN A 110 -5.97 -26.63 -2.23
N VAL A 111 -5.45 -25.75 -3.12
CA VAL A 111 -5.63 -24.32 -3.00
C VAL A 111 -6.87 -23.93 -3.78
N VAL A 112 -7.88 -23.47 -3.06
CA VAL A 112 -9.19 -23.13 -3.61
C VAL A 112 -9.58 -21.75 -3.14
N LEU A 113 -9.97 -20.88 -4.05
CA LEU A 113 -10.60 -19.61 -3.74
C LEU A 113 -12.10 -19.89 -3.53
N ASP A 114 -12.46 -20.04 -2.26
CA ASP A 114 -13.78 -20.47 -1.79
C ASP A 114 -14.61 -19.26 -1.36
N PRO A 115 -15.80 -19.02 -1.92
CA PRO A 115 -16.66 -17.90 -1.53
C PRO A 115 -17.21 -18.00 -0.10
N GLU A 116 -17.09 -19.14 0.61
CA GLU A 116 -17.39 -19.23 2.04
C GLU A 116 -16.28 -18.60 2.88
N GLU A 117 -15.02 -18.68 2.42
CA GLU A 117 -13.86 -18.05 3.06
C GLU A 117 -13.63 -16.62 2.56
N PHE A 118 -13.94 -16.35 1.28
CA PHE A 118 -13.76 -15.06 0.60
C PHE A 118 -15.08 -14.56 0.02
N PRO A 119 -16.02 -14.10 0.85
CA PRO A 119 -17.39 -13.76 0.43
C PRO A 119 -17.49 -12.60 -0.56
N GLU A 120 -16.49 -11.71 -0.61
CA GLU A 120 -16.38 -10.63 -1.58
C GLU A 120 -16.37 -11.14 -3.04
N LEU A 121 -15.89 -12.35 -3.27
CA LEU A 121 -15.88 -13.00 -4.59
C LEU A 121 -17.28 -13.09 -5.21
N LEU A 122 -18.32 -13.26 -4.39
CA LEU A 122 -19.71 -13.35 -4.84
C LEU A 122 -20.23 -12.07 -5.50
N HIS A 123 -19.63 -10.91 -5.20
CA HIS A 123 -19.98 -9.63 -5.84
C HIS A 123 -19.71 -9.63 -7.34
N TYR A 124 -18.85 -10.55 -7.80
CA TYR A 124 -18.37 -10.63 -9.19
C TYR A 124 -18.99 -11.78 -9.97
N THR A 125 -20.08 -12.38 -9.48
CA THR A 125 -20.80 -13.44 -10.20
C THR A 125 -21.26 -12.94 -11.58
N GLY A 126 -20.95 -13.71 -12.63
CA GLY A 126 -21.21 -13.36 -14.02
C GLY A 126 -20.10 -12.52 -14.68
N GLN A 127 -19.01 -12.21 -13.97
CA GLN A 127 -17.88 -11.44 -14.49
C GLN A 127 -16.67 -12.33 -14.79
N ASP A 128 -15.77 -11.84 -15.63
CA ASP A 128 -14.46 -12.44 -15.85
C ASP A 128 -13.49 -11.97 -14.76
N ILE A 129 -12.83 -12.91 -14.09
CA ILE A 129 -11.91 -12.67 -12.98
C ILE A 129 -10.52 -13.20 -13.33
N ILE A 130 -9.48 -12.41 -13.12
CA ILE A 130 -8.10 -12.88 -13.25
C ILE A 130 -7.66 -13.41 -11.88
N VAL A 131 -7.11 -14.61 -11.86
CA VAL A 131 -6.61 -15.30 -10.67
C VAL A 131 -5.21 -15.84 -10.91
N THR A 132 -4.48 -16.12 -9.83
CA THR A 132 -3.19 -16.84 -9.88
C THR A 132 -3.39 -18.35 -9.99
N ASP A 133 -2.28 -19.10 -10.11
CA ASP A 133 -2.26 -20.57 -10.08
C ASP A 133 -2.18 -21.15 -8.64
N GLY A 134 -2.34 -20.33 -7.62
CA GLY A 134 -2.29 -20.73 -6.21
C GLY A 134 -0.89 -21.05 -5.67
N LYS A 135 0.18 -20.78 -6.42
CA LYS A 135 1.59 -20.97 -6.04
C LYS A 135 2.30 -19.67 -5.72
N THR A 136 1.82 -18.58 -6.31
CA THR A 136 2.34 -17.21 -6.17
C THR A 136 1.22 -16.25 -5.82
N LEU A 137 1.55 -15.02 -5.45
CA LEU A 137 0.61 -13.91 -5.57
C LEU A 137 0.29 -13.65 -7.05
N LEU A 138 -0.71 -12.80 -7.34
CA LEU A 138 -1.03 -12.39 -8.72
C LEU A 138 -0.21 -11.15 -9.13
N GLY A 139 0.00 -10.21 -8.20
CA GLY A 139 0.62 -8.91 -8.43
C GLY A 139 -0.37 -7.88 -9.00
N ALA A 140 -1.66 -8.01 -8.69
CA ALA A 140 -2.64 -6.97 -8.95
C ALA A 140 -2.31 -5.69 -8.15
N ASP A 141 -1.79 -5.87 -6.97
CA ASP A 141 -1.15 -4.87 -6.15
C ASP A 141 0.34 -4.75 -6.56
N ASP A 142 0.80 -3.68 -7.27
CA ASP A 142 -0.07 -2.65 -7.86
C ASP A 142 0.09 -2.59 -9.40
N LYS A 143 0.37 -3.74 -10.04
CA LYS A 143 0.47 -3.79 -11.53
C LYS A 143 -0.88 -3.57 -12.22
N ALA A 144 -2.00 -3.69 -11.47
CA ALA A 144 -3.31 -3.27 -11.99
C ALA A 144 -3.34 -1.74 -12.16
N GLY A 145 -2.97 -0.98 -11.13
CA GLY A 145 -2.88 0.47 -11.20
C GLY A 145 -1.91 0.94 -12.28
N VAL A 146 -0.75 0.29 -12.42
CA VAL A 146 0.20 0.56 -13.52
C VAL A 146 -0.48 0.40 -14.89
N ALA A 147 -1.20 -0.72 -15.11
CA ALA A 147 -1.87 -1.01 -16.37
C ALA A 147 -3.03 -0.04 -16.65
N GLU A 148 -3.76 0.36 -15.62
CA GLU A 148 -4.88 1.29 -15.67
C GLU A 148 -4.43 2.70 -16.04
N ILE A 149 -3.38 3.21 -15.38
CA ILE A 149 -2.79 4.52 -15.68
C ILE A 149 -2.33 4.58 -17.14
N ILE A 150 -1.54 3.60 -17.59
CA ILE A 150 -1.01 3.59 -18.96
C ILE A 150 -2.15 3.46 -19.99
N SER A 151 -3.16 2.62 -19.68
CA SER A 151 -4.33 2.47 -20.57
C SER A 151 -5.20 3.73 -20.62
N ALA A 152 -5.31 4.46 -19.51
CA ALA A 152 -6.01 5.75 -19.49
C ALA A 152 -5.28 6.80 -20.34
N MET A 153 -3.95 6.85 -20.26
CA MET A 153 -3.14 7.78 -21.10
C MET A 153 -3.30 7.44 -22.59
N GLU A 154 -3.18 6.17 -22.97
CA GLU A 154 -3.39 5.70 -24.34
C GLU A 154 -4.81 6.03 -24.85
N TYR A 155 -5.81 5.85 -23.98
CA TYR A 155 -7.20 6.19 -24.29
C TYR A 155 -7.37 7.69 -24.56
N LEU A 156 -6.85 8.57 -23.70
CA LEU A 156 -6.93 10.02 -23.86
C LEU A 156 -6.21 10.49 -25.13
N ILE A 157 -5.07 9.89 -25.47
CA ILE A 157 -4.33 10.20 -26.73
C ILE A 157 -5.17 9.84 -27.95
N SER A 158 -5.87 8.70 -27.90
CA SER A 158 -6.70 8.22 -29.00
C SER A 158 -8.07 8.91 -29.12
N HIS A 159 -8.49 9.68 -28.09
CA HIS A 159 -9.75 10.41 -28.00
C HIS A 159 -9.53 11.90 -27.73
N PRO A 160 -8.96 12.65 -28.69
CA PRO A 160 -8.61 14.06 -28.50
C PRO A 160 -9.82 14.99 -28.29
N GLU A 161 -11.03 14.52 -28.53
CA GLU A 161 -12.28 15.19 -28.18
C GLU A 161 -12.47 15.31 -26.67
N ILE A 162 -11.93 14.39 -25.86
CA ILE A 162 -11.91 14.48 -24.39
C ILE A 162 -10.86 15.51 -24.00
N LYS A 163 -11.31 16.66 -23.51
CA LYS A 163 -10.39 17.74 -23.10
C LYS A 163 -9.83 17.47 -21.72
N HIS A 164 -8.53 17.74 -21.59
CA HIS A 164 -7.80 17.58 -20.32
C HIS A 164 -6.64 18.59 -20.21
N GLY A 165 -6.27 18.91 -18.98
CA GLY A 165 -5.05 19.63 -18.63
C GLY A 165 -3.79 18.77 -18.79
N LYS A 166 -2.67 19.28 -18.33
CA LYS A 166 -1.44 18.48 -18.23
C LYS A 166 -1.60 17.39 -17.19
N ILE A 167 -1.28 16.16 -17.55
CA ILE A 167 -1.29 15.01 -16.65
C ILE A 167 0.14 14.52 -16.45
N ARG A 168 0.50 14.28 -15.19
CA ARG A 168 1.74 13.62 -14.80
C ARG A 168 1.45 12.19 -14.39
N ILE A 169 2.30 11.27 -14.79
CA ILE A 169 2.26 9.90 -14.25
C ILE A 169 3.60 9.54 -13.66
N ALA A 170 3.59 8.72 -12.62
CA ALA A 170 4.80 8.18 -12.03
C ALA A 170 4.60 6.73 -11.60
N PHE A 171 5.71 5.98 -11.63
CA PHE A 171 5.78 4.63 -11.12
C PHE A 171 6.93 4.56 -10.11
N THR A 172 6.63 4.09 -8.90
CA THR A 172 7.53 4.07 -7.74
C THR A 172 8.06 2.68 -7.46
N PRO A 173 9.31 2.51 -7.05
CA PRO A 173 9.82 1.24 -6.54
C PRO A 173 9.57 1.11 -5.03
N ASP A 174 9.65 -0.11 -4.49
CA ASP A 174 9.79 -0.40 -3.06
C ASP A 174 8.68 0.16 -2.15
N GLU A 175 7.45 0.30 -2.67
CA GLU A 175 6.29 0.70 -1.87
C GLU A 175 6.00 -0.32 -0.79
N GLU A 176 5.99 -1.59 -1.11
CA GLU A 176 5.63 -2.73 -0.27
C GLU A 176 6.55 -2.94 0.95
N ILE A 177 7.71 -2.30 0.92
CA ILE A 177 8.63 -2.23 2.07
C ILE A 177 8.68 -0.83 2.69
N GLY A 178 7.68 0.04 2.35
CA GLY A 178 7.50 1.37 2.91
C GLY A 178 8.56 2.39 2.48
N GLN A 179 9.23 2.20 1.34
CA GLN A 179 10.30 3.07 0.83
C GLN A 179 9.94 3.79 -0.48
N GLY A 180 8.74 3.56 -1.03
CA GLY A 180 8.32 4.06 -2.33
C GLY A 180 8.42 5.57 -2.49
N ALA A 181 8.14 6.35 -1.44
CA ALA A 181 8.25 7.81 -1.48
C ALA A 181 9.64 8.35 -1.09
N ASP A 182 10.58 7.53 -0.58
CA ASP A 182 11.82 8.00 0.06
C ASP A 182 12.70 8.91 -0.81
N LYS A 183 12.73 8.64 -2.11
CA LYS A 183 13.53 9.40 -3.08
C LYS A 183 12.68 9.99 -4.20
N PHE A 184 11.37 10.04 -4.02
CA PHE A 184 10.47 10.63 -5.01
C PHE A 184 10.68 12.14 -5.10
N ASP A 185 10.99 12.63 -6.27
CA ASP A 185 11.19 14.07 -6.50
C ASP A 185 9.86 14.77 -6.81
N VAL A 186 9.15 15.20 -5.77
CA VAL A 186 7.88 15.93 -5.86
C VAL A 186 8.01 17.19 -6.74
N LYS A 187 9.15 17.91 -6.66
CA LYS A 187 9.38 19.11 -7.48
C LYS A 187 9.51 18.79 -8.95
N ARG A 188 10.19 17.70 -9.30
CA ARG A 188 10.32 17.20 -10.66
C ARG A 188 9.00 16.64 -11.19
N PHE A 189 8.26 15.96 -10.33
CA PHE A 189 6.91 15.47 -10.66
C PHE A 189 6.00 16.64 -11.00
N ASN A 190 6.02 17.72 -10.22
CA ASN A 190 5.39 19.01 -10.52
C ASN A 190 3.91 18.89 -10.91
N ALA A 191 3.13 18.26 -10.04
CA ALA A 191 1.67 18.23 -10.07
C ALA A 191 1.11 19.03 -8.89
N ASP A 192 -0.09 19.59 -9.04
CA ASP A 192 -0.79 20.32 -7.98
C ASP A 192 -1.38 19.36 -6.94
N TRP A 193 -1.80 18.17 -7.36
CA TRP A 193 -2.14 17.01 -6.56
C TRP A 193 -2.00 15.73 -7.40
N ALA A 194 -2.07 14.59 -6.74
CA ALA A 194 -2.07 13.29 -7.42
C ALA A 194 -3.09 12.33 -6.80
N TYR A 195 -3.22 11.17 -7.42
CA TYR A 195 -3.91 10.00 -6.88
C TYR A 195 -3.01 8.79 -7.04
N THR A 196 -2.87 7.98 -6.00
CA THR A 196 -2.33 6.63 -6.16
C THR A 196 -3.45 5.70 -6.61
N MET A 197 -3.17 4.84 -7.58
CA MET A 197 -4.10 3.81 -8.08
C MET A 197 -3.80 2.49 -7.38
N ASP A 198 -3.86 2.50 -6.05
CA ASP A 198 -3.32 1.50 -5.14
C ASP A 198 -4.34 1.07 -4.05
N GLY A 199 -5.60 1.43 -4.25
CA GLY A 199 -6.70 1.01 -3.40
C GLY A 199 -7.22 -0.39 -3.76
N GLY A 200 -8.01 -0.98 -2.89
CA GLY A 200 -8.55 -2.33 -3.03
C GLY A 200 -9.77 -2.43 -3.92
N GLU A 201 -10.90 -2.82 -3.32
CA GLU A 201 -12.15 -3.13 -4.02
C GLU A 201 -12.71 -1.95 -4.82
N ILE A 202 -13.39 -2.27 -5.92
CA ILE A 202 -14.05 -1.26 -6.76
C ILE A 202 -14.90 -0.28 -5.95
N GLY A 203 -14.59 1.01 -6.10
CA GLY A 203 -15.28 2.11 -5.42
C GLY A 203 -14.53 2.64 -4.20
N GLU A 204 -13.52 1.96 -3.70
CA GLU A 204 -12.71 2.46 -2.59
C GLU A 204 -12.02 3.76 -2.94
N LEU A 205 -12.13 4.71 -2.01
CA LEU A 205 -11.49 6.02 -2.05
C LEU A 205 -10.98 6.33 -0.65
N GLU A 206 -9.68 6.54 -0.55
CA GLU A 206 -9.00 6.59 0.72
C GLU A 206 -8.20 7.89 0.84
N TYR A 207 -8.51 8.69 1.83
CA TYR A 207 -7.79 9.91 2.17
C TYR A 207 -7.37 9.96 3.64
N GLU A 208 -7.52 8.84 4.32
CA GLU A 208 -7.08 8.60 5.69
C GLU A 208 -6.29 7.32 5.79
N ASN A 209 -5.23 7.34 6.59
CA ASN A 209 -4.43 6.17 6.93
C ASN A 209 -4.01 6.21 8.40
N PHE A 210 -3.41 5.16 8.93
CA PHE A 210 -2.86 5.19 10.27
C PHE A 210 -1.76 6.25 10.42
N ASN A 211 -1.64 6.83 11.64
CA ASN A 211 -0.35 7.27 12.16
C ASN A 211 0.41 6.04 12.64
N ALA A 212 1.70 5.97 12.39
CA ALA A 212 2.50 4.77 12.60
C ALA A 212 3.82 5.05 13.31
N ALA A 213 4.16 4.21 14.28
CA ALA A 213 5.48 4.18 14.91
C ALA A 213 5.92 2.75 15.16
N VAL A 214 7.24 2.58 15.25
CA VAL A 214 7.90 1.38 15.78
C VAL A 214 8.44 1.70 17.16
N ALA A 215 8.24 0.80 18.12
CA ALA A 215 8.81 0.89 19.46
C ALA A 215 9.67 -0.35 19.74
N ARG A 216 10.90 -0.12 20.15
CA ARG A 216 11.82 -1.16 20.61
C ARG A 216 12.10 -0.98 22.08
N ILE A 217 11.79 -1.99 22.88
CA ILE A 217 12.03 -2.03 24.32
C ILE A 217 13.16 -3.03 24.58
N THR A 218 14.28 -2.55 25.10
CA THR A 218 15.40 -3.39 25.53
C THR A 218 15.37 -3.51 27.05
N LEU A 219 15.33 -4.76 27.52
CA LEU A 219 15.24 -5.11 28.94
C LEU A 219 16.52 -5.85 29.35
N LYS A 220 17.27 -5.26 30.27
CA LYS A 220 18.53 -5.82 30.78
C LYS A 220 18.27 -6.60 32.06
N GLY A 221 18.72 -7.82 32.07
CA GLY A 221 18.67 -8.69 33.23
C GLY A 221 19.99 -8.77 33.99
N ARG A 222 20.05 -9.69 34.91
CA ARG A 222 21.26 -10.08 35.63
C ARG A 222 21.18 -11.56 35.91
N ASN A 223 22.03 -12.32 35.24
CA ASN A 223 22.09 -13.76 35.40
C ASN A 223 22.97 -14.16 36.61
N VAL A 224 22.53 -15.16 37.30
CA VAL A 224 23.33 -15.91 38.31
C VAL A 224 22.88 -17.37 38.28
N HIS A 225 23.70 -18.26 38.85
CA HIS A 225 23.33 -19.69 38.96
C HIS A 225 21.98 -19.84 39.62
N PRO A 226 21.00 -20.58 39.06
CA PRO A 226 19.65 -20.67 39.57
C PRO A 226 19.52 -21.06 41.05
N GLY A 227 20.40 -21.90 41.52
CA GLY A 227 20.44 -22.33 42.94
C GLY A 227 20.82 -21.21 43.94
N TYR A 228 21.35 -20.08 43.45
CA TYR A 228 21.77 -18.90 44.22
C TYR A 228 21.07 -17.62 43.81
N ALA A 229 19.99 -17.74 43.02
CA ALA A 229 19.35 -16.65 42.34
C ALA A 229 18.50 -15.73 43.22
N LYS A 230 18.06 -16.22 44.41
CA LYS A 230 17.19 -15.45 45.31
C LYS A 230 17.77 -14.07 45.65
N HIS A 231 16.99 -13.00 45.36
CA HIS A 231 17.34 -11.60 45.55
C HIS A 231 18.56 -11.11 44.73
N LYS A 232 18.99 -11.89 43.73
CA LYS A 232 20.15 -11.55 42.88
C LYS A 232 19.81 -11.54 41.41
N MET A 233 19.10 -12.57 40.91
CA MET A 233 18.75 -12.68 39.50
C MET A 233 17.66 -11.68 39.13
N ILE A 234 17.84 -11.03 38.00
CA ILE A 234 16.80 -10.34 37.25
C ILE A 234 16.69 -11.06 35.92
N ASN A 235 15.60 -11.76 35.68
CA ASN A 235 15.38 -12.48 34.43
C ASN A 235 14.65 -11.54 33.44
N SER A 236 15.36 -11.05 32.42
CA SER A 236 14.82 -10.09 31.46
C SER A 236 13.62 -10.62 30.68
N LEU A 237 13.55 -11.93 30.40
CA LEU A 237 12.39 -12.58 29.77
C LEU A 237 11.13 -12.43 30.62
N ARG A 238 11.25 -12.60 31.96
CA ARG A 238 10.10 -12.42 32.85
C ARG A 238 9.66 -10.96 32.93
N VAL A 239 10.63 -10.05 32.92
CA VAL A 239 10.35 -8.60 32.88
C VAL A 239 9.66 -8.24 31.56
N ALA A 240 10.09 -8.84 30.43
CA ALA A 240 9.45 -8.65 29.12
C ALA A 240 7.98 -9.10 29.13
N ILE A 241 7.69 -10.27 29.68
CA ILE A 241 6.31 -10.75 29.85
C ILE A 241 5.51 -9.78 30.73
N GLN A 242 6.09 -9.32 31.86
CA GLN A 242 5.45 -8.35 32.75
C GLN A 242 5.16 -7.03 32.01
N TYR A 243 6.06 -6.55 31.19
CA TYR A 243 5.86 -5.37 30.34
C TYR A 243 4.71 -5.57 29.36
N ALA A 244 4.75 -6.66 28.59
CA ALA A 244 3.78 -6.94 27.55
C ALA A 244 2.34 -7.05 28.07
N ILE A 245 2.12 -7.70 29.23
CA ILE A 245 0.78 -7.85 29.81
C ILE A 245 0.24 -6.57 30.47
N MET A 246 1.04 -5.51 30.61
CA MET A 246 0.56 -4.21 31.09
C MET A 246 -0.10 -3.37 29.99
N LEU A 247 0.14 -3.69 28.70
CA LEU A 247 -0.58 -3.08 27.59
C LEU A 247 -2.03 -3.60 27.51
N PRO A 248 -2.95 -2.81 26.95
CA PRO A 248 -4.35 -3.20 26.81
C PRO A 248 -4.52 -4.50 26.00
N ARG A 249 -5.11 -5.50 26.60
CA ARG A 249 -5.24 -6.86 26.02
C ARG A 249 -6.01 -6.91 24.70
N TRP A 250 -6.99 -6.01 24.53
CA TRP A 250 -7.93 -6.04 23.41
C TRP A 250 -7.58 -4.99 22.32
N GLU A 251 -6.51 -4.23 22.50
CA GLU A 251 -6.03 -3.26 21.53
C GLU A 251 -4.89 -3.87 20.70
N THR A 252 -5.18 -4.96 20.03
CA THR A 252 -4.25 -5.71 19.16
C THR A 252 -4.88 -5.90 17.78
N PRO A 253 -4.12 -6.16 16.71
CA PRO A 253 -4.67 -6.29 15.36
C PRO A 253 -5.82 -7.28 15.24
N GLU A 254 -5.73 -8.41 15.95
CA GLU A 254 -6.73 -9.47 15.96
C GLU A 254 -8.04 -9.12 16.71
N HIS A 255 -8.10 -7.96 17.35
CA HIS A 255 -9.25 -7.49 18.12
C HIS A 255 -9.77 -6.11 17.70
N THR A 256 -9.21 -5.51 16.66
CA THR A 256 -9.53 -4.14 16.24
C THR A 256 -9.90 -4.06 14.77
N GLU A 257 -10.83 -3.16 14.44
CA GLU A 257 -11.29 -2.92 13.08
C GLU A 257 -11.51 -1.41 12.81
N GLY A 258 -11.76 -1.05 11.55
CA GLY A 258 -12.09 0.32 11.15
C GLY A 258 -11.08 1.34 11.69
N TYR A 259 -11.54 2.31 12.46
CA TYR A 259 -10.75 3.40 13.04
C TYR A 259 -10.05 3.07 14.37
N GLU A 260 -10.15 1.84 14.83
CA GLU A 260 -9.53 1.41 16.09
C GLU A 260 -8.02 1.22 15.92
N GLY A 261 -7.26 1.85 16.80
CA GLY A 261 -5.81 1.72 16.85
C GLY A 261 -5.36 0.53 17.69
N PHE A 262 -4.10 0.12 17.54
CA PHE A 262 -3.58 -1.04 18.23
C PHE A 262 -2.10 -0.92 18.62
N TYR A 263 -1.69 -1.86 19.49
CA TYR A 263 -0.30 -2.22 19.80
C TYR A 263 -0.07 -3.64 19.28
N HIS A 264 0.89 -3.84 18.40
CA HIS A 264 1.21 -5.16 17.89
C HIS A 264 2.63 -5.56 18.23
N LEU A 265 2.79 -6.59 19.08
CA LEU A 265 4.08 -7.20 19.39
C LEU A 265 4.51 -8.06 18.19
N ILE A 266 5.50 -7.60 17.44
CA ILE A 266 6.00 -8.31 16.25
C ILE A 266 7.15 -9.25 16.54
N SER A 267 7.98 -8.97 17.58
CA SER A 267 9.00 -9.92 18.01
C SER A 267 9.32 -9.80 19.51
N CYS A 268 9.77 -10.92 20.07
CA CYS A 268 10.30 -11.03 21.41
C CYS A 268 11.51 -11.96 21.39
N GLU A 269 12.70 -11.37 21.48
CA GLU A 269 13.97 -12.09 21.37
C GLU A 269 14.82 -11.86 22.61
N GLY A 270 15.40 -12.92 23.16
CA GLY A 270 16.27 -12.71 24.30
C GLY A 270 16.62 -13.92 25.15
N SER A 271 17.29 -13.62 26.25
CA SER A 271 17.74 -14.56 27.28
C SER A 271 17.55 -13.98 28.68
N VAL A 272 18.12 -14.62 29.71
CA VAL A 272 18.10 -14.06 31.06
C VAL A 272 18.81 -12.70 31.17
N GLU A 273 19.86 -12.49 30.39
CA GLU A 273 20.69 -11.27 30.44
C GLU A 273 20.06 -10.09 29.72
N GLU A 274 19.43 -10.32 28.58
CA GLU A 274 18.82 -9.27 27.77
C GLU A 274 17.67 -9.82 26.94
N THR A 275 16.59 -9.04 26.84
CA THR A 275 15.43 -9.32 25.99
C THR A 275 14.99 -8.04 25.28
N THR A 276 14.73 -8.16 23.99
CA THR A 276 14.17 -7.07 23.17
C THR A 276 12.73 -7.43 22.77
N LEU A 277 11.83 -6.46 22.95
CA LEU A 277 10.47 -6.49 22.43
C LEU A 277 10.38 -5.47 21.30
N SER A 278 9.83 -5.85 20.15
CA SER A 278 9.55 -4.93 19.05
C SER A 278 8.05 -4.83 18.83
N TYR A 279 7.55 -3.60 18.82
CA TYR A 279 6.14 -3.29 18.62
C TYR A 279 5.95 -2.36 17.43
N ILE A 280 4.84 -2.50 16.74
CA ILE A 280 4.29 -1.43 15.92
C ILE A 280 3.07 -0.81 16.62
N ILE A 281 2.94 0.50 16.50
CA ILE A 281 1.87 1.30 17.11
C ILE A 281 1.10 1.95 15.97
N ARG A 282 -0.22 1.82 15.98
CA ARG A 282 -1.11 2.37 14.96
C ARG A 282 -2.31 3.06 15.60
N ASP A 283 -2.68 4.22 15.09
CA ASP A 283 -3.96 4.89 15.38
C ASP A 283 -4.27 5.92 14.30
N HIS A 284 -5.53 6.04 13.89
CA HIS A 284 -5.95 7.08 12.92
C HIS A 284 -5.94 8.48 13.57
N ASP A 285 -6.31 8.56 14.84
CA ASP A 285 -6.34 9.82 15.58
C ASP A 285 -4.95 10.19 16.10
N ARG A 286 -4.48 11.41 15.77
CA ARG A 286 -3.15 11.89 16.13
C ARG A 286 -2.95 11.96 17.64
N ASP A 287 -3.93 12.45 18.39
CA ASP A 287 -3.82 12.61 19.83
C ASP A 287 -3.82 11.25 20.54
N ARG A 288 -4.63 10.28 20.05
CA ARG A 288 -4.59 8.91 20.55
C ARG A 288 -3.27 8.23 20.25
N PHE A 289 -2.73 8.42 19.03
CA PHE A 289 -1.43 7.91 18.64
C PHE A 289 -0.31 8.42 19.56
N GLU A 290 -0.29 9.73 19.86
CA GLU A 290 0.68 10.32 20.80
C GLU A 290 0.49 9.78 22.24
N ARG A 291 -0.75 9.56 22.68
CA ARG A 291 -1.03 8.91 23.97
C ARG A 291 -0.51 7.48 24.01
N ARG A 292 -0.66 6.72 22.91
CA ARG A 292 -0.13 5.34 22.80
C ARG A 292 1.38 5.31 22.98
N LYS A 293 2.11 6.22 22.35
CA LYS A 293 3.57 6.32 22.52
C LYS A 293 3.95 6.65 23.97
N LYS A 294 3.25 7.59 24.59
CA LYS A 294 3.47 7.95 26.02
C LYS A 294 3.18 6.78 26.98
N GLU A 295 2.28 5.89 26.64
CA GLU A 295 2.04 4.68 27.44
C GLU A 295 3.29 3.80 27.50
N PHE A 296 4.02 3.63 26.38
CA PHE A 296 5.30 2.90 26.37
C PHE A 296 6.33 3.56 27.32
N GLU A 297 6.45 4.89 27.28
CA GLU A 297 7.34 5.65 28.18
C GLU A 297 6.95 5.43 29.66
N HIS A 298 5.64 5.48 29.93
CA HIS A 298 5.10 5.25 31.27
C HIS A 298 5.42 3.84 31.78
N LEU A 299 5.24 2.82 30.95
CA LEU A 299 5.52 1.43 31.30
C LEU A 299 7.01 1.19 31.54
N VAL A 300 7.90 1.75 30.72
CA VAL A 300 9.36 1.73 30.96
C VAL A 300 9.72 2.34 32.30
N HIS A 301 9.13 3.51 32.59
CA HIS A 301 9.34 4.16 33.89
C HIS A 301 8.88 3.28 35.06
N LYS A 302 7.74 2.59 34.91
CA LYS A 302 7.18 1.67 35.90
C LYS A 302 8.11 0.47 36.12
N ILE A 303 8.63 -0.13 35.07
CA ILE A 303 9.61 -1.23 35.14
C ILE A 303 10.89 -0.74 35.86
N ASN A 304 11.42 0.42 35.52
CA ASN A 304 12.64 0.95 36.11
C ASN A 304 12.48 1.35 37.59
N LYS A 305 11.25 1.59 38.08
CA LYS A 305 10.99 1.73 39.50
C LYS A 305 11.15 0.42 40.28
N GLU A 306 10.80 -0.70 39.65
CA GLU A 306 10.91 -2.03 40.25
C GLU A 306 12.31 -2.62 40.06
N PHE A 307 12.88 -2.44 38.87
CA PHE A 307 14.19 -2.92 38.45
C PHE A 307 15.01 -1.73 37.92
N PRO A 308 15.78 -1.03 38.74
CA PRO A 308 16.52 0.17 38.31
C PRO A 308 17.41 -0.05 37.08
N ASP A 309 17.30 0.85 36.10
CA ASP A 309 18.06 0.84 34.84
C ASP A 309 17.88 -0.44 33.98
N CYS A 310 16.82 -1.21 34.22
CA CYS A 310 16.53 -2.43 33.49
C CYS A 310 15.98 -2.17 32.09
N ALA A 311 15.08 -1.20 31.91
CA ALA A 311 14.35 -0.98 30.67
C ALA A 311 14.81 0.30 29.95
N SER A 312 15.00 0.19 28.66
CA SER A 312 15.18 1.34 27.74
C SER A 312 14.21 1.26 26.56
N LEU A 313 13.87 2.40 25.98
CA LEU A 313 12.87 2.55 24.92
C LEU A 313 13.46 3.37 23.77
N ASP A 314 13.28 2.90 22.55
CA ASP A 314 13.48 3.64 21.32
C ASP A 314 12.16 3.64 20.54
N ILE A 315 11.61 4.83 20.22
CA ILE A 315 10.40 4.99 19.42
C ILE A 315 10.74 5.83 18.19
N LYS A 316 10.33 5.35 17.03
CA LYS A 316 10.49 6.05 15.75
C LYS A 316 9.16 6.13 15.04
N ASP A 317 8.74 7.36 14.73
CA ASP A 317 7.59 7.57 13.84
C ASP A 317 7.97 7.16 12.42
N GLN A 318 7.04 6.50 11.72
CA GLN A 318 7.22 6.02 10.36
C GLN A 318 6.48 6.91 9.35
N TYR A 319 5.20 7.16 9.60
CA TYR A 319 4.36 8.02 8.78
C TYR A 319 3.16 8.52 9.59
N TYR A 320 2.42 9.45 9.01
CA TYR A 320 1.27 10.08 9.64
C TYR A 320 0.03 9.98 8.76
N ASN A 321 -1.15 10.20 9.35
CA ASN A 321 -2.42 10.20 8.64
C ASN A 321 -2.47 11.35 7.62
N MET A 322 -2.59 11.00 6.33
CA MET A 322 -2.63 11.98 5.23
C MET A 322 -3.83 12.91 5.28
N ARG A 323 -4.87 12.57 6.03
CA ARG A 323 -6.05 13.42 6.24
C ARG A 323 -5.66 14.85 6.60
N GLU A 324 -4.63 15.05 7.45
CA GLU A 324 -4.15 16.38 7.83
C GLU A 324 -3.75 17.26 6.62
N LYS A 325 -3.35 16.62 5.52
CA LYS A 325 -2.92 17.26 4.27
C LYS A 325 -4.00 17.31 3.21
N ILE A 326 -4.95 16.38 3.25
CA ILE A 326 -6.05 16.29 2.29
C ILE A 326 -7.24 17.18 2.70
N GLU A 327 -7.58 17.28 3.99
CA GLU A 327 -8.69 18.13 4.46
C GLU A 327 -8.68 19.57 3.94
N PRO A 328 -7.53 20.27 3.85
CA PRO A 328 -7.51 21.62 3.29
C PRO A 328 -7.85 21.70 1.79
N VAL A 329 -7.83 20.58 1.08
CA VAL A 329 -8.02 20.46 -0.37
C VAL A 329 -9.06 19.38 -0.72
N MET A 330 -10.09 19.20 0.12
CA MET A 330 -11.11 18.13 -0.04
C MET A 330 -11.74 18.09 -1.44
N TYR A 331 -11.72 19.20 -2.19
CA TYR A 331 -12.23 19.24 -3.55
C TYR A 331 -11.60 18.18 -4.48
N ILE A 332 -10.39 17.67 -4.17
CA ILE A 332 -9.76 16.59 -4.95
C ILE A 332 -10.42 15.23 -4.66
N VAL A 333 -10.88 15.01 -3.42
CA VAL A 333 -11.66 13.84 -3.02
C VAL A 333 -13.06 13.91 -3.63
N ASP A 334 -13.73 15.07 -3.52
CA ASP A 334 -15.04 15.30 -4.13
C ASP A 334 -15.01 15.08 -5.64
N LEU A 335 -13.91 15.48 -6.31
CA LEU A 335 -13.68 15.27 -7.74
C LEU A 335 -13.58 13.77 -8.10
N ALA A 336 -12.85 13.00 -7.30
CA ALA A 336 -12.74 11.55 -7.49
C ALA A 336 -14.09 10.85 -7.27
N GLU A 337 -14.85 11.24 -6.23
CA GLU A 337 -16.20 10.73 -6.01
C GLU A 337 -17.16 11.05 -7.19
N GLU A 338 -17.09 12.27 -7.71
CA GLU A 338 -17.90 12.68 -8.88
C GLU A 338 -17.53 11.84 -10.10
N ALA A 339 -16.22 11.63 -10.35
CA ALA A 339 -15.75 10.80 -11.44
C ALA A 339 -16.23 9.35 -11.32
N MET A 340 -16.13 8.75 -10.14
CA MET A 340 -16.63 7.39 -9.88
C MET A 340 -18.12 7.29 -10.19
N LYS A 341 -18.94 8.24 -9.67
CA LYS A 341 -20.40 8.27 -9.92
C LYS A 341 -20.72 8.40 -11.40
N ASN A 342 -19.98 9.22 -12.15
CA ASN A 342 -20.20 9.43 -13.58
C ASN A 342 -19.91 8.18 -14.41
N VAL A 343 -18.96 7.35 -14.00
CA VAL A 343 -18.67 6.08 -14.68
C VAL A 343 -19.49 4.90 -14.13
N GLY A 344 -20.43 5.17 -13.22
CA GLY A 344 -21.36 4.18 -12.67
C GLY A 344 -20.74 3.32 -11.56
N VAL A 345 -19.77 3.87 -10.83
CA VAL A 345 -19.18 3.28 -9.63
C VAL A 345 -19.71 4.02 -8.40
N THR A 346 -20.13 3.30 -7.38
CA THR A 346 -20.51 3.88 -6.09
C THR A 346 -19.26 4.12 -5.25
N PRO A 347 -18.91 5.37 -4.88
CA PRO A 347 -17.78 5.62 -4.02
C PRO A 347 -17.99 5.04 -2.62
N VAL A 348 -16.94 4.44 -2.08
CA VAL A 348 -16.89 3.91 -0.71
C VAL A 348 -15.65 4.48 -0.04
N VAL A 349 -15.86 5.50 0.80
CA VAL A 349 -14.76 6.14 1.52
C VAL A 349 -14.41 5.28 2.73
N VAL A 350 -13.18 4.76 2.76
CA VAL A 350 -12.66 3.92 3.84
C VAL A 350 -11.28 4.40 4.29
N PRO A 351 -10.91 4.18 5.56
CA PRO A 351 -9.55 4.46 6.02
C PRO A 351 -8.61 3.29 5.72
N VAL A 352 -7.41 3.59 5.26
CA VAL A 352 -6.34 2.58 5.11
C VAL A 352 -5.83 2.17 6.50
N ARG A 353 -5.82 0.88 6.79
CA ARG A 353 -5.23 0.35 8.03
C ARG A 353 -3.73 0.03 7.88
N GLY A 354 -3.04 0.81 7.09
CA GLY A 354 -1.61 0.73 6.77
C GLY A 354 -1.02 2.09 6.45
N GLY A 355 0.04 2.10 5.71
CA GLY A 355 0.64 3.27 5.06
C GLY A 355 0.53 3.10 3.55
N THR A 356 0.72 4.17 2.80
CA THR A 356 0.77 4.18 1.33
C THR A 356 1.78 5.24 0.88
N ASP A 357 2.28 5.13 -0.33
CA ASP A 357 3.06 6.20 -0.96
C ASP A 357 2.31 7.53 -0.94
N GLY A 358 0.99 7.51 -1.20
CA GLY A 358 0.14 8.69 -1.16
C GLY A 358 0.15 9.41 0.19
N ALA A 359 0.21 8.66 1.29
CA ALA A 359 0.32 9.24 2.63
C ALA A 359 1.63 10.02 2.80
N ARG A 360 2.75 9.45 2.40
CA ARG A 360 4.08 10.10 2.52
C ARG A 360 4.20 11.29 1.57
N LEU A 361 3.79 11.14 0.32
CA LEU A 361 3.79 12.21 -0.69
C LEU A 361 2.95 13.41 -0.25
N SER A 362 1.83 13.17 0.44
CA SER A 362 0.98 14.23 0.99
C SER A 362 1.74 15.08 2.02
N PHE A 363 2.59 14.49 2.85
CA PHE A 363 3.45 15.23 3.78
C PHE A 363 4.64 15.91 3.11
N GLU A 364 5.05 15.47 1.93
CA GLU A 364 6.08 16.12 1.10
C GLU A 364 5.54 17.27 0.24
N GLY A 365 4.23 17.55 0.36
CA GLY A 365 3.58 18.68 -0.30
C GLY A 365 2.84 18.35 -1.59
N LEU A 366 2.63 17.07 -1.87
CA LEU A 366 1.80 16.57 -2.97
C LEU A 366 0.56 15.86 -2.38
N PRO A 367 -0.58 16.54 -2.18
CA PRO A 367 -1.81 15.88 -1.71
C PRO A 367 -2.17 14.71 -2.63
N CYS A 368 -2.27 13.50 -2.07
CA CYS A 368 -2.34 12.28 -2.87
C CYS A 368 -3.23 11.21 -2.20
N PRO A 369 -4.57 11.27 -2.33
CA PRO A 369 -5.46 10.20 -1.89
C PRO A 369 -5.35 8.97 -2.80
N ASN A 370 -5.77 7.80 -2.28
CA ASN A 370 -5.79 6.55 -3.03
C ASN A 370 -7.16 6.35 -3.70
N ILE A 371 -7.13 5.77 -4.90
CA ILE A 371 -8.28 5.27 -5.64
C ILE A 371 -8.09 3.77 -5.87
N PHE A 372 -9.18 3.02 -5.88
CA PHE A 372 -9.17 1.58 -6.10
C PHE A 372 -8.47 1.16 -7.41
N ALA A 373 -7.71 0.07 -7.34
CA ALA A 373 -7.23 -0.69 -8.51
C ALA A 373 -8.11 -1.93 -8.79
N GLY A 374 -9.03 -2.26 -7.90
CA GLY A 374 -10.06 -3.28 -8.09
C GLY A 374 -9.63 -4.70 -7.74
N GLY A 375 -8.46 -4.89 -7.14
CA GLY A 375 -7.95 -6.18 -6.70
C GLY A 375 -8.42 -6.58 -5.30
N HIS A 376 -8.17 -7.84 -4.95
CA HIS A 376 -8.55 -8.45 -3.68
C HIS A 376 -7.50 -9.44 -3.19
N ASN A 377 -7.48 -9.67 -1.88
CA ASN A 377 -6.65 -10.68 -1.19
C ASN A 377 -5.16 -10.51 -1.50
N PHE A 378 -4.71 -9.27 -1.53
CA PHE A 378 -3.33 -8.88 -1.82
C PHE A 378 -2.31 -9.64 -0.95
N HIS A 379 -1.05 -9.62 -1.36
CA HIS A 379 0.09 -10.26 -0.66
C HIS A 379 -0.03 -11.78 -0.52
N GLY A 380 -0.94 -12.43 -1.25
CA GLY A 380 -1.21 -13.86 -1.07
C GLY A 380 -1.58 -14.61 -2.33
N ARG A 381 -1.59 -15.94 -2.21
CA ARG A 381 -1.94 -16.87 -3.29
C ARG A 381 -3.42 -16.88 -3.68
N TYR A 382 -4.26 -16.19 -2.93
CA TYR A 382 -5.70 -16.05 -3.17
C TYR A 382 -6.04 -14.71 -3.84
N GLU A 383 -5.03 -13.97 -4.24
CA GLU A 383 -5.18 -12.69 -4.91
C GLU A 383 -5.93 -12.84 -6.24
N PHE A 384 -6.86 -11.93 -6.49
CA PHE A 384 -7.61 -11.88 -7.73
C PHE A 384 -7.99 -10.44 -8.10
N VAL A 385 -8.30 -10.22 -9.39
CA VAL A 385 -8.83 -8.95 -9.87
C VAL A 385 -9.92 -9.17 -10.91
N PRO A 386 -11.14 -8.61 -10.71
CA PRO A 386 -12.20 -8.64 -11.72
C PRO A 386 -11.86 -7.70 -12.87
N ILE A 387 -11.97 -8.19 -14.11
CA ILE A 387 -11.69 -7.39 -15.31
C ILE A 387 -12.55 -6.13 -15.39
N PRO A 388 -13.87 -6.17 -15.10
CA PRO A 388 -14.69 -4.96 -15.08
C PRO A 388 -14.26 -3.91 -14.07
N SER A 389 -13.69 -4.30 -12.90
CA SER A 389 -13.16 -3.39 -11.91
C SER A 389 -11.97 -2.60 -12.45
N MET A 390 -11.01 -3.26 -13.09
CA MET A 390 -9.87 -2.58 -13.74
C MET A 390 -10.33 -1.60 -14.84
N ILE A 391 -11.35 -1.99 -15.63
CA ILE A 391 -11.90 -1.10 -16.67
C ILE A 391 -12.49 0.15 -16.03
N LYS A 392 -13.21 0.01 -14.90
CA LYS A 392 -13.78 1.13 -14.16
C LYS A 392 -12.70 2.03 -13.55
N ALA A 393 -11.63 1.46 -12.99
CA ALA A 393 -10.50 2.24 -12.47
C ALA A 393 -9.86 3.09 -13.57
N ARG A 394 -9.57 2.51 -14.74
CA ARG A 394 -9.13 3.25 -15.93
C ARG A 394 -10.11 4.35 -16.32
N ASP A 395 -11.43 4.07 -16.32
CA ASP A 395 -12.46 5.04 -16.71
C ASP A 395 -12.55 6.19 -15.69
N VAL A 396 -12.31 5.93 -14.40
CA VAL A 396 -12.24 6.97 -13.35
C VAL A 396 -11.07 7.93 -13.63
N ILE A 397 -9.89 7.43 -14.00
CA ILE A 397 -8.74 8.27 -14.37
C ILE A 397 -9.11 9.21 -15.53
N VAL A 398 -9.73 8.67 -16.59
CA VAL A 398 -10.16 9.45 -17.76
C VAL A 398 -11.19 10.50 -17.37
N GLU A 399 -12.15 10.13 -16.53
CA GLU A 399 -13.23 11.02 -16.08
C GLU A 399 -12.71 12.14 -15.17
N ILE A 400 -11.77 11.86 -14.25
CA ILE A 400 -11.08 12.90 -13.47
C ILE A 400 -10.44 13.92 -14.39
N ALA A 401 -9.69 13.46 -15.40
CA ALA A 401 -9.02 14.33 -16.35
C ALA A 401 -10.03 15.22 -17.12
N ARG A 402 -11.17 14.66 -17.53
CA ARG A 402 -12.26 15.38 -18.18
C ARG A 402 -12.89 16.43 -17.29
N LEU A 403 -13.24 16.07 -16.06
CA LEU A 403 -13.88 16.95 -15.08
C LEU A 403 -12.99 18.15 -14.72
N VAL A 404 -11.68 17.94 -14.58
CA VAL A 404 -10.72 19.04 -14.36
C VAL A 404 -10.76 20.06 -15.51
N ALA A 405 -11.00 19.63 -16.74
CA ALA A 405 -11.07 20.53 -17.89
C ALA A 405 -12.43 21.24 -18.03
N GLU A 406 -13.47 20.76 -17.37
CA GLU A 406 -14.79 21.39 -17.39
C GLU A 406 -14.96 22.46 -16.31
N LYS A 407 -14.27 22.33 -15.20
CA LYS A 407 -14.26 23.30 -14.09
C LYS A 407 -13.31 24.46 -14.38
#